data_adbdcaf08e689608cd0134c20ca739d7
#
_entry.id   adbdcaf08e689608cd0134c20ca739d7
#
_cell.length_a   1.000
_cell.length_b   1.000
_cell.length_c   1.000
_cell.angle_alpha   90.00
_cell.angle_beta   90.00
_cell.angle_gamma   90.00
#
_symmetry.space_group_name_H-M   'P 1'
#
loop_
_entity.id
_entity.type
_entity.pdbx_description
1 polymer ?
#
loop_
_entity_poly.entity_id
_entity_poly.type
_entity_poly.pdbx_seq_one_letter_code
_entity_poly.pdbx_strand_id
1 'polypeptide(L)'
;MRSPHPSHRRVHVDTRALSRKREREFSPLPLAGEGAHRAGEGCCSPLPLAGEVARRAGEGLLLLLFLLFLSVLRVAHAEVAYPAVVPGVELQFPHDEGAHPDYRLEWWYVTGWVKDEQQRSHGFQVTFFRVRPGIAEQNPSKFAPRQVLFAHAAIADSLSGRLRHAERSARAGFGLAEAKEGVTDVRLDDWSLRQVADGRYHAVVKGEDFSIALDLETRQPPLLQGDRGYSRKGPDPRAASHYYSLPHLKVAGEMTIDGRPQKVSGEAWFDHEWSSDYVDVDAQGWDWMGINLADGGSLMAFRMRDRHGGERWAAATLRSADGSVQVFGPDAVEWMPGRTWKSPRTGVTYPVQWRVRVGDRTYDVEPLMHDAELDSRASTGTIYWEGPVTLRSSDGVAAGRGYLELTGYAGKMEL
;
A
#
# COMPACT_ATOMS: atom_id res chain seq x y z
N MET A 1 -43.11 34.49 41.00
CA MET A 1 -44.31 33.98 40.28
C MET A 1 -43.93 32.78 39.45
N ARG A 2 -44.71 31.74 39.58
CA ARG A 2 -44.46 30.35 39.13
C ARG A 2 -44.44 30.20 37.63
N SER A 3 -43.69 29.18 37.19
CA SER A 3 -43.63 28.49 35.88
C SER A 3 -44.97 28.26 35.18
N PRO A 4 -44.96 27.79 33.89
CA PRO A 4 -45.00 26.33 33.71
C PRO A 4 -44.16 25.77 32.55
N HIS A 5 -43.76 24.51 32.72
CA HIS A 5 -43.29 23.56 31.72
C HIS A 5 -44.39 23.18 30.71
N PRO A 6 -44.01 22.70 29.51
CA PRO A 6 -44.79 21.69 28.84
C PRO A 6 -44.03 20.37 28.60
N SER A 7 -44.78 19.37 28.89
CA SER A 7 -44.75 17.93 28.79
C SER A 7 -44.11 17.29 27.56
N HIS A 8 -43.35 16.22 27.82
CA HIS A 8 -42.93 15.17 26.93
C HIS A 8 -44.10 14.43 26.24
N ARG A 9 -43.99 14.28 24.90
CA ARG A 9 -44.65 13.20 24.17
C ARG A 9 -43.58 12.23 23.64
N ARG A 10 -43.56 11.03 24.20
CA ARG A 10 -42.89 9.86 23.63
C ARG A 10 -43.71 9.37 22.44
N VAL A 11 -43.07 9.23 21.29
CA VAL A 11 -43.58 8.44 20.16
C VAL A 11 -42.91 7.11 20.21
N HIS A 12 -43.68 6.06 20.50
CA HIS A 12 -43.29 4.67 20.31
C HIS A 12 -43.36 4.36 18.79
N VAL A 13 -42.27 3.96 18.20
CA VAL A 13 -42.26 3.32 16.89
C VAL A 13 -42.03 1.83 17.08
N ASP A 14 -43.06 1.07 16.73
CA ASP A 14 -43.10 -0.39 16.75
C ASP A 14 -42.27 -0.96 15.59
N THR A 15 -41.18 -1.65 15.91
CA THR A 15 -40.32 -2.33 14.94
C THR A 15 -40.62 -3.82 14.94
N ARG A 16 -41.70 -4.22 14.27
CA ARG A 16 -41.96 -5.61 13.86
C ARG A 16 -42.60 -5.64 12.47
N ALA A 17 -41.79 -5.86 11.44
CA ALA A 17 -42.14 -6.66 10.27
C ALA A 17 -41.03 -6.60 9.21
N LEU A 18 -40.77 -7.75 8.67
CA LEU A 18 -40.11 -8.10 7.40
C LEU A 18 -38.71 -8.69 7.48
N SER A 19 -38.67 -9.89 8.04
CA SER A 19 -37.70 -10.90 7.62
C SER A 19 -38.49 -11.98 6.88
N ARG A 20 -38.37 -12.09 5.57
CA ARG A 20 -38.67 -13.29 4.78
C ARG A 20 -37.52 -13.57 3.84
N LYS A 21 -36.61 -14.39 4.32
CA LYS A 21 -35.61 -15.12 3.54
C LYS A 21 -36.32 -16.18 2.70
N ARG A 22 -36.16 -16.15 1.40
CA ARG A 22 -36.48 -17.26 0.50
C ARG A 22 -35.27 -18.18 0.45
N GLU A 23 -35.34 -19.27 1.17
CA GLU A 23 -34.54 -20.47 0.96
C GLU A 23 -35.10 -21.19 -0.27
N ARG A 24 -34.24 -21.45 -1.25
CA ARG A 24 -34.54 -22.43 -2.33
C ARG A 24 -33.87 -23.73 -1.93
N GLU A 25 -34.70 -24.68 -1.53
CA GLU A 25 -34.33 -26.07 -1.37
C GLU A 25 -34.05 -26.69 -2.75
N PHE A 26 -32.90 -27.35 -2.84
CA PHE A 26 -32.62 -28.33 -3.89
C PHE A 26 -33.00 -29.71 -3.38
N SER A 27 -34.00 -30.31 -3.97
CA SER A 27 -34.34 -31.73 -3.77
C SER A 27 -33.57 -32.60 -4.77
N PRO A 28 -33.03 -33.75 -4.35
CA PRO A 28 -32.41 -34.70 -5.25
C PRO A 28 -33.46 -35.63 -5.88
N LEU A 29 -33.26 -35.97 -7.16
CA LEU A 29 -34.05 -36.95 -7.92
C LEU A 29 -33.71 -38.39 -7.49
N PRO A 30 -34.67 -39.29 -7.49
CA PRO A 30 -34.52 -40.66 -7.01
C PRO A 30 -33.98 -41.62 -8.07
N LEU A 31 -33.14 -42.53 -7.60
CA LEU A 31 -32.79 -43.79 -8.30
C LEU A 31 -33.96 -44.73 -8.32
N ALA A 32 -34.30 -45.22 -9.48
CA ALA A 32 -35.13 -46.44 -9.67
C ALA A 32 -34.36 -47.32 -10.65
N GLY A 33 -34.17 -48.58 -10.47
CA GLY A 33 -34.95 -49.66 -9.87
C GLY A 33 -34.80 -50.83 -10.81
N GLU A 34 -34.31 -51.93 -10.30
CA GLU A 34 -34.07 -53.20 -10.96
C GLU A 34 -35.33 -53.77 -11.64
N GLY A 35 -35.10 -54.51 -12.73
CA GLY A 35 -36.08 -55.37 -13.31
C GLY A 35 -35.46 -56.37 -14.27
N ALA A 36 -35.45 -57.62 -13.89
CA ALA A 36 -34.81 -58.78 -14.48
C ALA A 36 -35.61 -59.46 -15.62
N HIS A 37 -34.93 -60.38 -16.31
CA HIS A 37 -35.32 -61.57 -17.07
C HIS A 37 -35.62 -61.46 -18.57
N ARG A 38 -34.91 -62.10 -19.43
CA ARG A 38 -34.80 -63.53 -19.75
C ARG A 38 -34.08 -63.75 -21.10
N ALA A 39 -33.43 -64.89 -21.16
CA ALA A 39 -32.70 -65.52 -22.22
C ALA A 39 -33.37 -65.66 -23.57
N GLY A 40 -32.60 -65.78 -24.63
CA GLY A 40 -32.93 -66.21 -25.96
C GLY A 40 -31.78 -66.30 -26.89
N GLU A 41 -31.39 -67.49 -27.25
CA GLU A 41 -30.31 -67.98 -28.08
C GLU A 41 -30.30 -67.37 -29.49
N GLY A 42 -29.11 -67.26 -30.07
CA GLY A 42 -28.94 -67.02 -31.51
C GLY A 42 -27.50 -66.64 -31.90
N CYS A 43 -26.74 -67.68 -32.21
CA CYS A 43 -25.42 -67.60 -32.85
C CYS A 43 -25.54 -66.94 -34.21
N CYS A 44 -24.67 -65.91 -34.49
CA CYS A 44 -24.03 -65.61 -35.77
C CYS A 44 -23.20 -64.35 -35.64
N SER A 45 -21.87 -64.49 -35.65
CA SER A 45 -20.95 -63.37 -35.78
C SER A 45 -20.89 -62.91 -37.24
N PRO A 46 -21.11 -61.63 -37.52
CA PRO A 46 -20.63 -61.06 -38.76
C PRO A 46 -19.25 -60.43 -38.53
N LEU A 47 -18.35 -60.66 -39.40
CA LEU A 47 -17.03 -60.03 -39.52
C LEU A 47 -17.17 -58.52 -39.52
N PRO A 48 -16.25 -57.78 -38.89
CA PRO A 48 -16.30 -56.33 -38.89
C PRO A 48 -16.07 -55.79 -40.30
N LEU A 49 -17.00 -55.00 -40.78
CA LEU A 49 -16.93 -54.28 -42.06
C LEU A 49 -15.83 -53.26 -42.00
N ALA A 50 -15.00 -53.20 -43.04
CA ALA A 50 -13.86 -52.30 -43.21
C ALA A 50 -14.15 -50.79 -42.98
N GLY A 51 -15.43 -50.39 -42.85
CA GLY A 51 -15.88 -49.02 -42.54
C GLY A 51 -15.70 -48.56 -41.10
N GLU A 52 -15.67 -49.50 -40.13
CA GLU A 52 -15.54 -49.14 -38.70
C GLU A 52 -14.11 -48.81 -38.31
N VAL A 53 -13.11 -49.43 -38.96
CA VAL A 53 -11.70 -49.13 -38.72
C VAL A 53 -11.33 -47.76 -39.27
N ALA A 54 -11.89 -47.37 -40.44
CA ALA A 54 -11.67 -46.04 -41.02
C ALA A 54 -12.34 -44.92 -40.22
N ARG A 55 -13.48 -45.15 -39.55
CA ARG A 55 -14.12 -44.16 -38.66
C ARG A 55 -13.32 -43.94 -37.41
N ARG A 56 -12.78 -44.96 -36.75
CA ARG A 56 -11.96 -44.83 -35.55
C ARG A 56 -10.60 -44.17 -35.86
N ALA A 57 -10.02 -44.38 -37.05
CA ALA A 57 -8.82 -43.72 -37.47
C ALA A 57 -9.05 -42.23 -37.75
N GLY A 58 -10.21 -41.83 -38.30
CA GLY A 58 -10.59 -40.42 -38.49
C GLY A 58 -10.88 -39.67 -37.20
N GLU A 59 -11.53 -40.33 -36.24
CA GLU A 59 -11.80 -39.76 -34.93
C GLU A 59 -10.52 -39.55 -34.12
N GLY A 60 -9.56 -40.47 -34.18
CA GLY A 60 -8.23 -40.34 -33.58
C GLY A 60 -7.44 -39.19 -34.16
N LEU A 61 -7.48 -39.01 -35.48
CA LEU A 61 -6.79 -37.92 -36.17
C LEU A 61 -7.40 -36.56 -35.85
N LEU A 62 -8.74 -36.46 -35.77
CA LEU A 62 -9.43 -35.25 -35.36
C LEU A 62 -9.13 -34.91 -33.91
N LEU A 63 -9.07 -35.88 -33.02
CA LEU A 63 -8.69 -35.66 -31.61
C LEU A 63 -7.23 -35.22 -31.50
N LEU A 64 -6.34 -35.79 -32.28
CA LEU A 64 -4.93 -35.39 -32.33
C LEU A 64 -4.74 -33.97 -32.90
N LEU A 65 -5.47 -33.62 -33.94
CA LEU A 65 -5.50 -32.28 -34.51
C LEU A 65 -6.11 -31.25 -33.51
N PHE A 66 -7.15 -31.66 -32.79
CA PHE A 66 -7.76 -30.81 -31.73
C PHE A 66 -6.82 -30.61 -30.55
N LEU A 67 -6.09 -31.66 -30.12
CA LEU A 67 -5.07 -31.57 -29.07
C LEU A 67 -3.84 -30.76 -29.54
N LEU A 68 -3.45 -30.91 -30.79
CA LEU A 68 -2.41 -30.08 -31.43
C LEU A 68 -2.85 -28.62 -31.52
N PHE A 69 -4.11 -28.37 -31.89
CA PHE A 69 -4.70 -27.04 -31.94
C PHE A 69 -4.80 -26.41 -30.54
N LEU A 70 -5.16 -27.19 -29.52
CA LEU A 70 -5.14 -26.75 -28.11
C LEU A 70 -3.73 -26.52 -27.60
N SER A 71 -2.72 -27.25 -28.07
CA SER A 71 -1.32 -27.03 -27.70
C SER A 71 -0.70 -25.80 -28.41
N VAL A 72 -1.15 -25.46 -29.61
CA VAL A 72 -0.76 -24.22 -30.31
C VAL A 72 -1.47 -23.00 -29.75
N LEU A 73 -2.64 -23.17 -29.09
CA LEU A 73 -3.37 -22.12 -28.39
C LEU A 73 -2.82 -21.81 -26.98
N ARG A 74 -1.72 -22.40 -26.56
CA ARG A 74 -0.91 -21.78 -25.51
C ARG A 74 -0.32 -20.51 -26.11
N VAL A 75 -1.12 -19.46 -26.13
CA VAL A 75 -0.60 -18.10 -26.26
C VAL A 75 0.42 -17.97 -25.15
N ALA A 76 1.68 -18.05 -25.49
CA ALA A 76 2.75 -17.69 -24.58
C ALA A 76 2.44 -16.23 -24.21
N HIS A 77 1.85 -16.02 -23.04
CA HIS A 77 1.83 -14.70 -22.46
C HIS A 77 3.30 -14.39 -22.23
N ALA A 78 3.87 -13.55 -23.08
CA ALA A 78 5.22 -13.07 -22.86
C ALA A 78 5.19 -12.42 -21.48
N GLU A 79 5.94 -13.00 -20.55
CA GLU A 79 6.13 -12.44 -19.23
C GLU A 79 6.69 -11.03 -19.41
N VAL A 80 6.09 -10.04 -18.77
CA VAL A 80 6.54 -8.65 -18.88
C VAL A 80 7.91 -8.55 -18.22
N ALA A 81 8.91 -8.18 -18.99
CA ALA A 81 10.23 -7.88 -18.44
C ALA A 81 10.19 -6.46 -17.83
N TYR A 82 10.35 -6.39 -16.52
CA TYR A 82 10.54 -5.13 -15.82
C TYR A 82 12.02 -4.79 -15.68
N PRO A 83 12.41 -3.49 -15.68
CA PRO A 83 13.79 -3.09 -15.40
C PRO A 83 14.19 -3.56 -13.99
N ALA A 84 15.38 -4.11 -13.84
CA ALA A 84 15.94 -4.42 -12.53
C ALA A 84 16.50 -3.15 -11.88
N VAL A 85 16.35 -3.05 -10.56
CA VAL A 85 17.09 -2.05 -9.77
C VAL A 85 18.49 -2.57 -9.52
N VAL A 86 19.51 -1.84 -9.99
CA VAL A 86 20.91 -2.26 -9.91
C VAL A 86 21.76 -1.17 -9.23
N PRO A 87 22.82 -1.54 -8.49
CA PRO A 87 23.71 -0.56 -7.88
C PRO A 87 24.47 0.27 -8.92
N GLY A 88 24.87 1.49 -8.55
CA GLY A 88 25.68 2.37 -9.39
C GLY A 88 24.90 3.22 -10.40
N VAL A 89 23.56 3.11 -10.42
CA VAL A 89 22.71 4.06 -11.15
C VAL A 89 22.65 5.38 -10.37
N GLU A 90 22.98 6.48 -11.03
CA GLU A 90 22.89 7.83 -10.46
C GLU A 90 21.50 8.41 -10.74
N LEU A 91 20.80 8.81 -9.69
CA LEU A 91 19.52 9.50 -9.82
C LEU A 91 19.72 10.89 -10.41
N GLN A 92 18.93 11.25 -11.41
CA GLN A 92 19.02 12.48 -12.18
C GLN A 92 17.88 13.44 -11.81
N PHE A 93 18.18 14.50 -11.08
CA PHE A 93 17.20 15.54 -10.75
C PHE A 93 17.23 16.68 -11.77
N PRO A 94 16.05 17.21 -12.22
CA PRO A 94 14.70 16.89 -11.74
C PRO A 94 14.01 15.68 -12.42
N HIS A 95 14.67 14.97 -13.37
CA HIS A 95 14.05 13.89 -14.14
C HIS A 95 13.42 12.82 -13.23
N ASP A 96 14.16 12.38 -12.21
CA ASP A 96 13.72 11.31 -11.30
C ASP A 96 12.81 11.81 -10.16
N GLU A 97 12.31 13.05 -10.26
CA GLU A 97 11.16 13.51 -9.46
C GLU A 97 9.82 13.03 -10.03
N GLY A 98 9.79 12.63 -11.30
CA GLY A 98 8.63 12.15 -12.00
C GLY A 98 8.43 10.64 -11.95
N ALA A 99 7.44 10.16 -12.70
CA ALA A 99 7.09 8.75 -12.77
C ALA A 99 8.10 7.91 -13.57
N HIS A 100 8.24 6.65 -13.19
CA HIS A 100 9.08 5.62 -13.83
C HIS A 100 8.20 4.47 -14.37
N PRO A 101 7.39 4.69 -15.43
CA PRO A 101 6.30 3.79 -15.83
C PRO A 101 6.76 2.40 -16.26
N ASP A 102 8.04 2.21 -16.57
CA ASP A 102 8.60 0.91 -16.95
C ASP A 102 8.78 -0.02 -15.75
N TYR A 103 9.00 0.53 -14.56
CA TYR A 103 9.11 -0.26 -13.34
C TYR A 103 7.74 -0.77 -12.89
N ARG A 104 7.75 -1.90 -12.16
CA ARG A 104 6.53 -2.57 -11.72
C ARG A 104 5.72 -1.74 -10.76
N LEU A 105 6.36 -1.10 -9.76
CA LEU A 105 5.70 -0.33 -8.74
C LEU A 105 6.49 0.92 -8.36
N GLU A 106 5.78 1.93 -7.84
CA GLU A 106 6.31 3.22 -7.48
C GLU A 106 5.34 3.92 -6.52
N TRP A 107 5.88 4.74 -5.62
CA TRP A 107 5.06 5.57 -4.75
C TRP A 107 5.70 6.91 -4.41
N TRP A 108 4.84 7.87 -4.18
CA TRP A 108 5.10 9.19 -3.62
C TRP A 108 4.39 9.26 -2.28
N TYR A 109 5.13 9.33 -1.20
CA TYR A 109 4.65 9.20 0.17
C TYR A 109 5.01 10.43 0.98
N VAL A 110 4.02 11.23 1.36
CA VAL A 110 4.19 12.43 2.16
C VAL A 110 3.55 12.24 3.52
N THR A 111 4.35 12.38 4.57
CA THR A 111 3.87 12.34 5.95
C THR A 111 4.38 13.53 6.73
N GLY A 112 3.62 13.96 7.73
CA GLY A 112 4.07 15.11 8.48
C GLY A 112 3.31 15.37 9.77
N TRP A 113 3.88 16.31 10.51
CA TRP A 113 3.31 16.89 11.71
C TRP A 113 2.96 18.34 11.44
N VAL A 114 1.72 18.72 11.76
CA VAL A 114 1.27 20.10 11.69
C VAL A 114 0.58 20.50 13.00
N LYS A 115 0.56 21.79 13.23
CA LYS A 115 -0.20 22.43 14.30
C LYS A 115 -1.24 23.36 13.70
N ASP A 116 -2.43 23.33 14.28
CA ASP A 116 -3.49 24.30 13.97
C ASP A 116 -3.29 25.62 14.75
N GLU A 117 -4.20 26.58 14.52
CA GLU A 117 -4.18 27.89 15.20
C GLU A 117 -4.29 27.79 16.72
N GLN A 118 -4.86 26.71 17.24
CA GLN A 118 -4.94 26.41 18.68
C GLN A 118 -3.74 25.63 19.22
N GLN A 119 -2.67 25.48 18.42
CA GLN A 119 -1.45 24.72 18.75
C GLN A 119 -1.69 23.21 18.99
N ARG A 120 -2.80 22.66 18.52
CA ARG A 120 -3.06 21.22 18.57
C ARG A 120 -2.27 20.52 17.48
N SER A 121 -1.68 19.40 17.84
CA SER A 121 -0.88 18.61 16.90
C SER A 121 -1.74 17.64 16.13
N HIS A 122 -1.54 17.58 14.82
CA HIS A 122 -2.12 16.61 13.91
C HIS A 122 -1.00 15.94 13.10
N GLY A 123 -1.16 14.65 12.85
CA GLY A 123 -0.37 13.99 11.81
C GLY A 123 -1.15 13.95 10.50
N PHE A 124 -0.47 13.88 9.39
CA PHE A 124 -1.10 13.64 8.11
C PHE A 124 -0.25 12.70 7.23
N GLN A 125 -0.91 12.02 6.34
CA GLN A 125 -0.34 11.17 5.32
C GLN A 125 -1.08 11.39 4.00
N VAL A 126 -0.31 11.49 2.90
CA VAL A 126 -0.80 11.49 1.53
C VAL A 126 0.12 10.61 0.71
N THR A 127 -0.40 9.50 0.19
CA THR A 127 0.38 8.57 -0.62
C THR A 127 -0.30 8.33 -1.96
N PHE A 128 0.48 8.39 -3.02
CA PHE A 128 0.09 7.92 -4.33
C PHE A 128 0.98 6.74 -4.71
N PHE A 129 0.36 5.69 -5.22
CA PHE A 129 1.02 4.50 -5.73
C PHE A 129 0.72 4.36 -7.21
N ARG A 130 1.70 3.91 -7.96
CA ARG A 130 1.56 3.49 -9.35
C ARG A 130 2.03 2.05 -9.47
N VAL A 131 1.23 1.24 -10.14
CA VAL A 131 1.56 -0.17 -10.41
C VAL A 131 1.39 -0.43 -11.90
N ARG A 132 2.38 -1.10 -12.50
CA ARG A 132 2.31 -1.73 -13.81
C ARG A 132 2.04 -3.22 -13.60
N PRO A 133 0.78 -3.69 -13.68
CA PRO A 133 0.42 -5.05 -13.28
C PRO A 133 0.90 -6.13 -14.27
N GLY A 134 1.46 -5.76 -15.42
CA GLY A 134 1.93 -6.70 -16.46
C GLY A 134 0.81 -7.43 -17.18
N ILE A 135 -0.42 -6.99 -17.02
CA ILE A 135 -1.58 -7.58 -17.69
C ILE A 135 -2.00 -6.72 -18.89
N ALA A 136 -2.54 -7.36 -19.91
CA ALA A 136 -3.08 -6.68 -21.09
C ALA A 136 -2.07 -5.76 -21.83
N GLU A 137 -0.77 -5.98 -21.71
CA GLU A 137 0.30 -5.17 -22.32
C GLU A 137 0.17 -5.12 -23.86
N GLN A 138 -0.22 -6.24 -24.48
CA GLN A 138 -0.43 -6.36 -25.93
C GLN A 138 -1.84 -5.94 -26.38
N ASN A 139 -2.73 -5.58 -25.45
CA ASN A 139 -4.08 -5.19 -25.80
C ASN A 139 -4.08 -3.76 -26.37
N PRO A 140 -4.52 -3.55 -27.65
CA PRO A 140 -4.52 -2.23 -28.26
C PRO A 140 -5.57 -1.27 -27.68
N SER A 141 -6.48 -1.79 -26.85
CA SER A 141 -7.53 -0.99 -26.23
C SER A 141 -6.95 0.09 -25.32
N LYS A 142 -7.43 1.32 -25.46
CA LYS A 142 -7.15 2.40 -24.50
C LYS A 142 -7.72 2.10 -23.11
N PHE A 143 -8.61 1.10 -22.98
CA PHE A 143 -9.18 0.64 -21.71
C PHE A 143 -8.32 -0.42 -21.01
N ALA A 144 -7.24 -0.90 -21.64
CA ALA A 144 -6.34 -1.85 -21.00
C ALA A 144 -5.70 -1.24 -19.74
N PRO A 145 -5.71 -1.94 -18.59
CA PRO A 145 -5.18 -1.42 -17.32
C PRO A 145 -3.65 -1.59 -17.25
N ARG A 146 -2.93 -0.94 -18.17
CA ARG A 146 -1.45 -1.03 -18.23
C ARG A 146 -0.78 -0.38 -17.04
N GLN A 147 -1.40 0.68 -16.51
CA GLN A 147 -0.98 1.38 -15.31
C GLN A 147 -2.20 1.57 -14.42
N VAL A 148 -2.06 1.28 -13.13
CA VAL A 148 -3.08 1.48 -12.12
C VAL A 148 -2.52 2.39 -11.03
N LEU A 149 -3.29 3.38 -10.62
CA LEU A 149 -2.94 4.25 -9.51
C LEU A 149 -3.86 3.97 -8.32
N PHE A 150 -3.25 4.03 -7.14
CA PHE A 150 -3.95 4.02 -5.86
C PHE A 150 -3.54 5.29 -5.10
N ALA A 151 -4.37 5.75 -4.20
CA ALA A 151 -4.00 6.82 -3.30
C ALA A 151 -4.66 6.61 -1.94
N HIS A 152 -3.88 6.87 -0.89
CA HIS A 152 -4.33 6.88 0.49
C HIS A 152 -4.11 8.27 1.07
N ALA A 153 -5.03 8.71 1.91
CA ALA A 153 -4.89 9.94 2.65
C ALA A 153 -5.43 9.76 4.06
N ALA A 154 -4.73 10.33 5.04
CA ALA A 154 -5.15 10.22 6.43
C ALA A 154 -4.81 11.48 7.24
N ILE A 155 -5.62 11.72 8.29
CA ILE A 155 -5.34 12.65 9.36
C ILE A 155 -5.34 11.89 10.68
N ALA A 156 -4.21 11.93 11.38
CA ALA A 156 -4.12 11.50 12.77
C ALA A 156 -4.64 12.64 13.67
N ASP A 157 -5.91 12.51 14.07
CA ASP A 157 -6.58 13.52 14.91
C ASP A 157 -6.38 13.18 16.39
N SER A 158 -5.46 13.89 17.03
CA SER A 158 -5.13 13.67 18.44
C SER A 158 -6.28 13.94 19.41
N LEU A 159 -7.31 14.71 19.00
CA LEU A 159 -8.46 15.00 19.85
C LEU A 159 -9.45 13.82 19.87
N SER A 160 -9.72 13.23 18.71
CA SER A 160 -10.57 12.04 18.63
C SER A 160 -9.82 10.76 18.99
N GLY A 161 -8.48 10.79 19.02
CA GLY A 161 -7.61 9.65 19.30
C GLY A 161 -7.67 8.56 18.24
N ARG A 162 -8.13 8.89 17.02
CA ARG A 162 -8.27 7.94 15.90
C ARG A 162 -7.77 8.53 14.59
N LEU A 163 -7.42 7.65 13.68
CA LEU A 163 -7.10 7.98 12.31
C LEU A 163 -8.38 8.15 11.49
N ARG A 164 -8.45 9.27 10.74
CA ARG A 164 -9.41 9.45 9.65
C ARG A 164 -8.67 9.12 8.36
N HIS A 165 -9.24 8.28 7.53
CA HIS A 165 -8.59 7.93 6.28
C HIS A 165 -9.58 7.79 5.13
N ALA A 166 -9.07 7.91 3.92
CA ALA A 166 -9.77 7.67 2.68
C ALA A 166 -8.81 7.04 1.67
N GLU A 167 -9.36 6.28 0.73
CA GLU A 167 -8.60 5.61 -0.30
C GLU A 167 -9.29 5.75 -1.66
N ARG A 168 -8.51 5.71 -2.74
CA ARG A 168 -8.99 5.72 -4.12
C ARG A 168 -8.15 4.81 -4.99
N SER A 169 -8.74 4.34 -6.08
CA SER A 169 -8.04 3.59 -7.11
C SER A 169 -8.64 3.87 -8.48
N ALA A 170 -7.80 3.97 -9.49
CA ALA A 170 -8.22 4.06 -10.89
C ALA A 170 -7.11 3.56 -11.81
N ARG A 171 -7.49 3.06 -12.98
CA ARG A 171 -6.51 2.88 -14.05
C ARG A 171 -6.09 4.24 -14.62
N ALA A 172 -4.86 4.34 -15.10
CA ALA A 172 -4.35 5.54 -15.76
C ALA A 172 -5.12 5.84 -17.05
N GLY A 173 -5.27 7.11 -17.37
CA GLY A 173 -5.91 7.61 -18.58
C GLY A 173 -7.32 8.15 -18.37
N PHE A 174 -7.89 8.70 -19.44
CA PHE A 174 -9.25 9.29 -19.52
C PHE A 174 -9.49 10.43 -18.53
N GLY A 175 -8.44 11.07 -18.03
CA GLY A 175 -8.55 12.09 -17.00
C GLY A 175 -8.83 11.56 -15.59
N LEU A 176 -8.88 10.22 -15.40
CA LEU A 176 -9.16 9.62 -14.10
C LEU A 176 -7.92 9.55 -13.21
N ALA A 177 -6.80 9.12 -13.79
CA ALA A 177 -5.52 9.03 -13.08
C ALA A 177 -4.36 9.25 -14.04
N GLU A 178 -3.30 9.89 -13.56
CA GLU A 178 -2.08 10.18 -14.31
C GLU A 178 -0.91 10.35 -13.34
N ALA A 179 0.26 9.85 -13.72
CA ALA A 179 1.55 10.18 -13.13
C ALA A 179 2.50 10.58 -14.25
N LYS A 180 3.07 11.78 -14.18
CA LYS A 180 3.93 12.33 -15.24
C LYS A 180 5.39 11.98 -15.02
N GLU A 181 6.09 11.70 -16.10
CA GLU A 181 7.54 11.58 -16.11
C GLU A 181 8.21 12.95 -15.97
N GLY A 182 9.40 12.99 -15.39
CA GLY A 182 10.25 14.17 -15.29
C GLY A 182 9.82 15.25 -14.30
N VAL A 183 8.68 15.10 -13.64
CA VAL A 183 8.16 16.04 -12.63
C VAL A 183 7.18 15.34 -11.71
N THR A 184 7.21 15.62 -10.41
CA THR A 184 6.15 15.16 -9.50
C THR A 184 4.81 15.80 -9.90
N ASP A 185 4.00 15.10 -10.66
CA ASP A 185 2.60 15.48 -10.98
C ASP A 185 1.78 14.20 -11.04
N VAL A 186 1.23 13.79 -9.89
CA VAL A 186 0.40 12.59 -9.74
C VAL A 186 -1.00 13.01 -9.39
N ARG A 187 -1.97 12.48 -10.13
CA ARG A 187 -3.39 12.79 -9.98
C ARG A 187 -4.24 11.54 -10.01
N LEU A 188 -5.26 11.53 -9.17
CA LEU A 188 -6.29 10.51 -9.15
C LEU A 188 -7.62 11.18 -8.82
N ASP A 189 -8.44 11.39 -9.85
CA ASP A 189 -9.69 12.16 -9.79
C ASP A 189 -9.41 13.61 -9.32
N ASP A 190 -9.99 14.06 -8.20
CA ASP A 190 -9.75 15.38 -7.59
C ASP A 190 -8.60 15.38 -6.56
N TRP A 191 -7.90 14.27 -6.38
CA TRP A 191 -6.70 14.17 -5.55
C TRP A 191 -5.45 14.43 -6.36
N SER A 192 -4.48 15.14 -5.78
CA SER A 192 -3.21 15.39 -6.45
C SER A 192 -2.06 15.65 -5.49
N LEU A 193 -0.85 15.29 -5.94
CA LEU A 193 0.42 15.76 -5.42
C LEU A 193 1.22 16.31 -6.60
N ARG A 194 1.49 17.60 -6.60
CA ARG A 194 2.07 18.28 -7.76
C ARG A 194 3.19 19.21 -7.36
N GLN A 195 4.31 19.13 -8.04
CA GLN A 195 5.34 20.15 -8.02
C GLN A 195 4.84 21.38 -8.78
N VAL A 196 4.73 22.49 -8.10
CA VAL A 196 4.23 23.76 -8.65
C VAL A 196 5.34 24.72 -9.00
N ALA A 197 6.52 24.53 -8.43
CA ALA A 197 7.77 25.20 -8.74
C ALA A 197 8.92 24.32 -8.21
N ASP A 198 10.17 24.66 -8.55
CA ASP A 198 11.35 23.97 -8.03
C ASP A 198 11.31 23.91 -6.49
N GLY A 199 11.39 22.69 -5.95
CA GLY A 199 11.31 22.42 -4.52
C GLY A 199 10.00 22.78 -3.82
N ARG A 200 8.92 23.06 -4.58
CA ARG A 200 7.60 23.38 -4.03
C ARG A 200 6.53 22.44 -4.56
N TYR A 201 5.81 21.84 -3.63
CA TYR A 201 4.74 20.89 -3.94
C TYR A 201 3.43 21.37 -3.35
N HIS A 202 2.33 20.97 -3.99
CA HIS A 202 0.96 21.18 -3.52
C HIS A 202 0.23 19.85 -3.48
N ALA A 203 -0.28 19.48 -2.30
CA ALA A 203 -1.05 18.27 -2.08
C ALA A 203 -2.51 18.62 -1.81
N VAL A 204 -3.43 17.99 -2.55
CA VAL A 204 -4.88 18.14 -2.37
C VAL A 204 -5.51 16.77 -2.31
N VAL A 205 -6.21 16.49 -1.21
CA VAL A 205 -6.98 15.25 -1.04
C VAL A 205 -8.27 15.54 -0.28
N LYS A 206 -9.30 14.74 -0.53
CA LYS A 206 -10.60 14.89 0.09
C LYS A 206 -11.19 13.54 0.44
N GLY A 207 -11.36 13.28 1.73
CA GLY A 207 -12.13 12.17 2.29
C GLY A 207 -13.60 12.55 2.50
N GLU A 208 -14.32 11.68 3.18
CA GLU A 208 -15.73 11.89 3.53
C GLU A 208 -15.88 12.97 4.62
N ASP A 209 -15.07 12.87 5.69
CA ASP A 209 -15.15 13.71 6.89
C ASP A 209 -13.90 14.61 7.06
N PHE A 210 -13.00 14.64 6.09
CA PHE A 210 -11.80 15.50 6.12
C PHE A 210 -11.36 15.92 4.71
N SER A 211 -10.55 16.99 4.66
CA SER A 211 -9.77 17.35 3.47
C SER A 211 -8.43 17.95 3.87
N ILE A 212 -7.47 17.85 2.95
CA ILE A 212 -6.11 18.38 3.07
C ILE A 212 -5.81 19.20 1.83
N ALA A 213 -5.34 20.44 2.02
CA ALA A 213 -4.79 21.30 0.98
C ALA A 213 -3.52 21.95 1.54
N LEU A 214 -2.36 21.40 1.20
CA LEU A 214 -1.07 21.77 1.79
C LEU A 214 -0.06 22.16 0.73
N ASP A 215 0.66 23.25 1.00
CA ASP A 215 1.88 23.65 0.34
C ASP A 215 3.07 23.10 1.11
N LEU A 216 4.01 22.49 0.39
CA LEU A 216 5.22 21.87 0.93
C LEU A 216 6.43 22.52 0.25
N GLU A 217 7.44 22.90 1.02
CA GLU A 217 8.64 23.57 0.49
C GLU A 217 9.89 22.86 1.00
N THR A 218 10.78 22.48 0.08
CA THR A 218 12.05 21.83 0.42
C THR A 218 12.96 22.80 1.16
N ARG A 219 13.70 22.27 2.14
CA ARG A 219 14.67 23.02 2.94
C ARG A 219 16.08 22.46 2.81
N GLN A 220 16.19 21.25 2.32
CA GLN A 220 17.44 20.52 2.22
C GLN A 220 17.48 19.77 0.87
N PRO A 221 18.66 19.43 0.36
CA PRO A 221 18.77 18.61 -0.83
C PRO A 221 18.20 17.20 -0.58
N PRO A 222 17.85 16.45 -1.63
CA PRO A 222 17.40 15.07 -1.50
C PRO A 222 18.36 14.22 -0.66
N LEU A 223 17.80 13.34 0.18
CA LEU A 223 18.54 12.32 0.91
C LEU A 223 18.43 11.00 0.13
N LEU A 224 19.51 10.62 -0.54
CA LEU A 224 19.56 9.36 -1.26
C LEU A 224 19.66 8.20 -0.26
N GLN A 225 18.74 7.26 -0.31
CA GLN A 225 18.67 6.15 0.62
C GLN A 225 19.59 5.00 0.20
N GLY A 226 20.18 4.31 1.17
CA GLY A 226 21.11 3.22 0.90
C GLY A 226 22.38 3.69 0.17
N ASP A 227 22.88 2.90 -0.77
CA ASP A 227 24.06 3.28 -1.57
C ASP A 227 23.64 4.23 -2.71
N ARG A 228 23.63 5.56 -2.40
CA ARG A 228 23.32 6.63 -3.35
C ARG A 228 22.00 6.44 -4.10
N GLY A 229 20.97 5.98 -3.39
CA GLY A 229 19.64 5.74 -3.97
C GLY A 229 19.35 4.28 -4.29
N TYR A 230 20.35 3.39 -4.24
CA TYR A 230 20.13 1.94 -4.31
C TYR A 230 19.86 1.39 -2.90
N SER A 231 18.59 1.11 -2.59
CA SER A 231 18.13 0.66 -1.27
C SER A 231 17.74 -0.81 -1.28
N ARG A 232 18.58 -1.67 -0.71
CA ARG A 232 18.29 -3.11 -0.58
C ARG A 232 17.19 -3.37 0.43
N LYS A 233 16.33 -4.34 0.11
CA LYS A 233 15.19 -4.76 0.94
C LYS A 233 15.30 -6.22 1.43
N GLY A 234 16.43 -6.88 1.12
CA GLY A 234 16.64 -8.28 1.50
C GLY A 234 18.05 -8.77 1.23
N PRO A 235 18.33 -10.03 1.61
CA PRO A 235 19.58 -10.71 1.29
C PRO A 235 19.81 -10.88 -0.22
N ASP A 236 18.74 -11.08 -1.00
CA ASP A 236 18.81 -11.07 -2.47
C ASP A 236 19.03 -9.63 -2.95
N PRO A 237 20.12 -9.33 -3.69
CA PRO A 237 20.38 -7.99 -4.19
C PRO A 237 19.32 -7.50 -5.21
N ARG A 238 18.50 -8.38 -5.77
CA ARG A 238 17.38 -8.01 -6.66
C ARG A 238 16.23 -7.37 -5.87
N ALA A 239 16.05 -7.76 -4.59
CA ALA A 239 15.09 -7.12 -3.70
C ALA A 239 15.63 -5.74 -3.31
N ALA A 240 15.37 -4.74 -4.12
CA ALA A 240 15.88 -3.39 -3.97
C ALA A 240 14.97 -2.37 -4.66
N SER A 241 15.15 -1.12 -4.32
CA SER A 241 14.47 0.01 -4.94
C SER A 241 15.45 1.14 -5.26
N HIS A 242 15.09 1.98 -6.21
CA HIS A 242 15.60 3.35 -6.28
C HIS A 242 14.78 4.19 -5.29
N TYR A 243 15.46 4.93 -4.41
CA TYR A 243 14.80 5.56 -3.28
C TYR A 243 15.52 6.84 -2.84
N TYR A 244 14.78 7.93 -2.78
CA TYR A 244 15.22 9.15 -2.14
C TYR A 244 14.12 9.76 -1.27
N SER A 245 14.54 10.60 -0.33
CA SER A 245 13.65 11.34 0.56
C SER A 245 13.92 12.84 0.50
N LEU A 246 12.88 13.62 0.77
CA LEU A 246 12.97 15.06 1.03
C LEU A 246 12.55 15.30 2.49
N PRO A 247 13.50 15.30 3.43
CA PRO A 247 13.19 15.59 4.83
C PRO A 247 13.02 17.10 5.07
N HIS A 248 12.47 17.46 6.23
CA HIS A 248 12.28 18.82 6.68
C HIS A 248 11.52 19.73 5.70
N LEU A 249 10.54 19.17 4.96
CA LEU A 249 9.64 20.00 4.16
C LEU A 249 8.88 20.95 5.07
N LYS A 250 8.96 22.26 4.80
CA LYS A 250 8.08 23.21 5.44
C LYS A 250 6.66 23.04 4.92
N VAL A 251 5.69 22.96 5.83
CA VAL A 251 4.28 22.79 5.51
C VAL A 251 3.48 23.98 5.93
N ALA A 252 2.58 24.45 5.06
CA ALA A 252 1.54 25.41 5.38
C ALA A 252 0.30 25.11 4.54
N GLY A 253 -0.89 25.45 5.03
CA GLY A 253 -2.13 25.26 4.28
C GLY A 253 -3.35 25.12 5.16
N GLU A 254 -4.30 24.31 4.71
CA GLU A 254 -5.57 24.11 5.38
C GLU A 254 -5.90 22.62 5.49
N MET A 255 -6.41 22.22 6.63
CA MET A 255 -7.08 20.95 6.87
C MET A 255 -8.52 21.21 7.27
N THR A 256 -9.46 20.47 6.71
CA THR A 256 -10.86 20.47 7.17
C THR A 256 -11.13 19.18 7.92
N ILE A 257 -11.67 19.26 9.12
CA ILE A 257 -12.08 18.09 9.95
C ILE A 257 -13.53 18.32 10.39
N ASP A 258 -14.41 17.37 10.07
CA ASP A 258 -15.87 17.46 10.35
C ASP A 258 -16.48 18.78 9.84
N GLY A 259 -16.09 19.19 8.61
CA GLY A 259 -16.55 20.42 7.97
C GLY A 259 -15.99 21.72 8.54
N ARG A 260 -15.02 21.66 9.47
CA ARG A 260 -14.38 22.83 10.10
C ARG A 260 -12.99 23.04 9.49
N PRO A 261 -12.80 24.07 8.68
CA PRO A 261 -11.48 24.41 8.14
C PRO A 261 -10.57 24.96 9.24
N GLN A 262 -9.29 24.60 9.16
CA GLN A 262 -8.26 25.00 10.12
C GLN A 262 -6.98 25.29 9.34
N LYS A 263 -6.40 26.47 9.51
CA LYS A 263 -5.06 26.75 9.02
C LYS A 263 -4.05 25.95 9.83
N VAL A 264 -3.14 25.33 9.12
CA VAL A 264 -2.11 24.49 9.72
C VAL A 264 -0.71 24.87 9.20
N SER A 265 0.29 24.63 10.05
CA SER A 265 1.68 24.74 9.66
C SER A 265 2.54 23.71 10.40
N GLY A 266 3.66 23.31 9.80
CA GLY A 266 4.55 22.32 10.40
C GLY A 266 5.64 21.84 9.48
N GLU A 267 6.00 20.58 9.62
CA GLU A 267 7.05 19.92 8.85
C GLU A 267 6.58 18.56 8.33
N ALA A 268 7.12 18.17 7.18
CA ALA A 268 6.86 16.89 6.56
C ALA A 268 8.14 16.17 6.14
N TRP A 269 7.96 14.92 5.83
CA TRP A 269 8.86 14.00 5.16
C TRP A 269 8.22 13.56 3.86
N PHE A 270 8.97 13.45 2.78
CA PHE A 270 8.50 12.93 1.49
C PHE A 270 9.44 11.84 1.01
N ASP A 271 8.90 10.69 0.65
CA ASP A 271 9.60 9.60 -0.01
C ASP A 271 9.12 9.44 -1.44
N HIS A 272 10.07 9.24 -2.34
CA HIS A 272 9.81 8.76 -3.68
C HIS A 272 10.64 7.50 -3.90
N GLU A 273 9.97 6.43 -4.25
CA GLU A 273 10.60 5.11 -4.34
C GLU A 273 9.97 4.30 -5.47
N TRP A 274 10.80 3.62 -6.28
CA TRP A 274 10.33 2.76 -7.36
C TRP A 274 11.16 1.50 -7.48
N SER A 275 10.49 0.40 -7.89
CA SER A 275 11.08 -0.93 -7.98
C SER A 275 10.30 -1.85 -8.91
N SER A 276 10.95 -2.94 -9.30
CA SER A 276 10.32 -4.08 -9.95
C SER A 276 10.26 -5.32 -9.04
N ASP A 277 11.25 -5.48 -8.15
CA ASP A 277 11.37 -6.57 -7.17
C ASP A 277 11.60 -5.98 -5.77
N TYR A 278 10.56 -5.35 -5.21
CA TYR A 278 10.68 -4.62 -3.95
C TYR A 278 10.82 -5.53 -2.73
N VAL A 279 10.04 -6.60 -2.68
CA VAL A 279 9.93 -7.46 -1.50
C VAL A 279 10.62 -8.79 -1.73
N ASP A 280 11.53 -9.17 -0.82
CA ASP A 280 12.08 -10.53 -0.78
C ASP A 280 10.95 -11.56 -0.65
N VAL A 281 11.06 -12.68 -1.35
CA VAL A 281 10.00 -13.71 -1.44
C VAL A 281 9.51 -14.20 -0.08
N ASP A 282 10.39 -14.25 0.92
CA ASP A 282 10.09 -14.70 2.27
C ASP A 282 9.67 -13.55 3.21
N ALA A 283 9.66 -12.30 2.74
CA ALA A 283 9.21 -11.19 3.55
C ALA A 283 7.68 -11.16 3.69
N GLN A 284 7.21 -10.90 4.89
CA GLN A 284 5.80 -10.78 5.25
C GLN A 284 5.32 -9.33 5.17
N GLY A 285 6.19 -8.40 5.56
CA GLY A 285 5.95 -6.98 5.64
C GLY A 285 7.16 -6.26 6.22
N TRP A 286 7.01 -4.98 6.50
CA TRP A 286 8.08 -4.14 7.03
C TRP A 286 7.62 -3.25 8.18
N ASP A 287 8.59 -2.77 8.94
CA ASP A 287 8.46 -1.64 9.85
C ASP A 287 9.40 -0.55 9.32
N TRP A 288 8.89 0.66 9.14
CA TRP A 288 9.62 1.79 8.57
C TRP A 288 9.40 3.04 9.42
N MET A 289 10.40 3.89 9.51
CA MET A 289 10.27 5.25 10.05
C MET A 289 11.08 6.27 9.26
N GLY A 290 10.50 7.47 9.09
CA GLY A 290 11.17 8.66 8.59
C GLY A 290 11.07 9.78 9.62
N ILE A 291 12.22 10.32 10.06
CA ILE A 291 12.31 11.25 11.19
C ILE A 291 13.07 12.51 10.81
N ASN A 292 12.44 13.64 11.01
CA ASN A 292 13.11 14.95 11.06
C ASN A 292 13.72 15.14 12.45
N LEU A 293 15.06 15.13 12.54
CA LEU A 293 15.77 15.29 13.80
C LEU A 293 15.73 16.74 14.27
N ALA A 294 15.71 16.96 15.58
CA ALA A 294 15.60 18.28 16.19
C ALA A 294 16.84 19.17 15.96
N ASP A 295 17.98 18.55 15.67
CA ASP A 295 19.24 19.25 15.34
C ASP A 295 19.36 19.66 13.86
N GLY A 296 18.33 19.35 13.02
CA GLY A 296 18.32 19.58 11.58
C GLY A 296 18.83 18.39 10.77
N GLY A 297 19.27 17.32 11.41
CA GLY A 297 19.57 16.04 10.77
C GLY A 297 18.32 15.28 10.35
N SER A 298 18.49 14.12 9.73
CA SER A 298 17.38 13.29 9.24
C SER A 298 17.72 11.83 9.38
N LEU A 299 16.76 11.01 9.82
CA LEU A 299 16.94 9.58 9.99
C LEU A 299 15.81 8.83 9.30
N MET A 300 16.15 7.95 8.37
CA MET A 300 15.27 6.88 7.89
C MET A 300 15.79 5.56 8.40
N ALA A 301 14.92 4.70 8.88
CA ALA A 301 15.25 3.31 9.21
C ALA A 301 14.09 2.39 8.87
N PHE A 302 14.41 1.17 8.45
CA PHE A 302 13.42 0.13 8.23
C PHE A 302 13.97 -1.24 8.56
N ARG A 303 13.04 -2.20 8.77
CA ARG A 303 13.34 -3.62 8.71
C ARG A 303 12.28 -4.37 7.93
N MET A 304 12.70 -5.38 7.20
CA MET A 304 11.84 -6.36 6.54
C MET A 304 11.69 -7.56 7.46
N ARG A 305 10.49 -8.09 7.60
CA ARG A 305 10.17 -9.20 8.53
C ARG A 305 9.67 -10.43 7.78
N ASP A 306 10.00 -11.59 8.30
CA ASP A 306 9.40 -12.86 7.88
C ASP A 306 8.00 -13.06 8.51
N ARG A 307 7.35 -14.18 8.15
CA ARG A 307 6.03 -14.56 8.67
C ARG A 307 5.99 -14.85 10.18
N HIS A 308 7.14 -15.04 10.81
CA HIS A 308 7.27 -15.27 12.25
C HIS A 308 7.66 -14.00 13.01
N GLY A 309 7.78 -12.88 12.33
CA GLY A 309 8.22 -11.61 12.90
C GLY A 309 9.73 -11.47 13.04
N GLY A 310 10.50 -12.46 12.57
CA GLY A 310 11.95 -12.43 12.50
C GLY A 310 12.44 -11.39 11.49
N GLU A 311 13.58 -10.76 11.81
CA GLU A 311 14.21 -9.82 10.88
C GLU A 311 14.86 -10.58 9.72
N ARG A 312 14.54 -10.14 8.50
CA ARG A 312 15.15 -10.61 7.26
C ARG A 312 16.24 -9.68 6.76
N TRP A 313 16.00 -8.38 6.96
CA TRP A 313 16.87 -7.30 6.53
C TRP A 313 16.54 -6.05 7.32
N ALA A 314 17.56 -5.27 7.66
CA ALA A 314 17.36 -3.95 8.21
C ALA A 314 18.36 -2.97 7.58
N ALA A 315 17.99 -1.71 7.49
CA ALA A 315 18.89 -0.65 7.05
C ALA A 315 18.46 0.70 7.61
N ALA A 316 19.40 1.63 7.64
CA ALA A 316 19.11 3.01 7.99
C ALA A 316 20.03 3.96 7.22
N THR A 317 19.54 5.18 6.99
CA THR A 317 20.31 6.30 6.47
C THR A 317 20.16 7.48 7.43
N LEU A 318 21.26 7.97 7.94
CA LEU A 318 21.33 9.11 8.84
C LEU A 318 22.06 10.25 8.13
N ARG A 319 21.41 11.40 8.00
CA ARG A 319 22.05 12.68 7.69
C ARG A 319 22.23 13.45 8.98
N SER A 320 23.47 13.78 9.32
CA SER A 320 23.78 14.66 10.46
C SER A 320 23.46 16.12 10.14
N ALA A 321 23.41 16.97 11.17
CA ALA A 321 23.14 18.41 11.02
C ALA A 321 24.18 19.15 10.13
N ASP A 322 25.39 18.63 10.02
CA ASP A 322 26.43 19.14 9.12
C ASP A 322 26.29 18.68 7.66
N GLY A 323 25.27 17.88 7.36
CA GLY A 323 25.00 17.35 6.03
C GLY A 323 25.71 16.03 5.70
N SER A 324 26.58 15.53 6.58
CA SER A 324 27.23 14.23 6.39
C SER A 324 26.22 13.09 6.43
N VAL A 325 26.35 12.12 5.53
CA VAL A 325 25.42 10.98 5.40
C VAL A 325 26.13 9.69 5.76
N GLN A 326 25.50 8.89 6.61
CA GLN A 326 25.94 7.56 7.01
C GLN A 326 24.84 6.54 6.66
N VAL A 327 25.25 5.41 6.10
CA VAL A 327 24.36 4.29 5.76
C VAL A 327 24.72 3.11 6.66
N PHE A 328 23.70 2.47 7.23
CA PHE A 328 23.81 1.36 8.14
C PHE A 328 23.13 0.12 7.55
N GLY A 329 23.81 -1.00 7.56
CA GLY A 329 23.28 -2.31 7.18
C GLY A 329 22.67 -3.07 8.35
N PRO A 330 22.25 -4.33 8.12
CA PRO A 330 21.52 -5.15 9.09
C PRO A 330 22.20 -5.30 10.46
N ASP A 331 23.52 -5.45 10.48
CA ASP A 331 24.26 -5.66 11.74
C ASP A 331 24.29 -4.39 12.64
N ALA A 332 23.99 -3.24 12.09
CA ALA A 332 24.03 -1.96 12.76
C ALA A 332 22.66 -1.34 13.06
N VAL A 333 21.58 -2.02 12.69
CA VAL A 333 20.20 -1.55 12.92
C VAL A 333 19.42 -2.64 13.66
N GLU A 334 18.83 -2.29 14.80
CA GLU A 334 18.08 -3.23 15.63
C GLU A 334 16.76 -2.61 16.07
N TRP A 335 15.67 -3.35 15.91
CA TRP A 335 14.32 -2.94 16.25
C TRP A 335 13.79 -3.78 17.41
N MET A 336 13.64 -3.19 18.58
CA MET A 336 13.15 -3.82 19.80
C MET A 336 11.73 -3.35 20.08
N PRO A 337 10.70 -4.23 19.96
CA PRO A 337 9.32 -3.85 20.19
C PRO A 337 9.06 -3.54 21.66
N GLY A 338 8.31 -2.49 21.91
CA GLY A 338 7.82 -2.10 23.23
C GLY A 338 6.32 -2.43 23.40
N ARG A 339 5.56 -1.41 23.80
CA ARG A 339 4.10 -1.53 23.99
C ARG A 339 3.40 -1.88 22.68
N THR A 340 2.42 -2.79 22.78
CA THR A 340 1.54 -3.17 21.69
C THR A 340 0.16 -2.54 21.84
N TRP A 341 -0.53 -2.35 20.71
CA TRP A 341 -1.94 -1.99 20.64
C TRP A 341 -2.69 -2.99 19.78
N LYS A 342 -3.83 -3.45 20.28
CA LYS A 342 -4.72 -4.36 19.54
C LYS A 342 -5.89 -3.56 18.98
N SER A 343 -6.08 -3.59 17.66
CA SER A 343 -7.19 -2.93 17.01
C SER A 343 -8.53 -3.51 17.46
N PRO A 344 -9.45 -2.66 17.92
CA PRO A 344 -10.82 -3.10 18.24
C PRO A 344 -11.64 -3.41 17.00
N ARG A 345 -11.21 -2.95 15.80
CA ARG A 345 -11.91 -3.14 14.52
C ARG A 345 -11.55 -4.46 13.86
N THR A 346 -10.26 -4.75 13.79
CA THR A 346 -9.72 -5.89 13.02
C THR A 346 -9.20 -7.02 13.90
N GLY A 347 -8.89 -6.74 15.17
CA GLY A 347 -8.24 -7.66 16.10
C GLY A 347 -6.74 -7.81 15.86
N VAL A 348 -6.16 -7.13 14.89
CA VAL A 348 -4.71 -7.13 14.61
C VAL A 348 -3.97 -6.44 15.75
N THR A 349 -2.79 -6.95 16.10
CA THR A 349 -1.94 -6.38 17.15
C THR A 349 -0.68 -5.80 16.53
N TYR A 350 -0.41 -4.52 16.83
CA TYR A 350 0.75 -3.78 16.33
C TYR A 350 1.66 -3.38 17.50
N PRO A 351 2.99 -3.51 17.37
CA PRO A 351 3.97 -2.92 18.29
C PRO A 351 4.10 -1.42 17.98
N VAL A 352 3.29 -0.60 18.64
CA VAL A 352 3.21 0.85 18.34
C VAL A 352 4.30 1.68 19.00
N GLN A 353 5.05 1.10 19.93
CA GLN A 353 6.21 1.70 20.60
C GLN A 353 7.44 0.87 20.29
N TRP A 354 8.56 1.53 20.05
CA TRP A 354 9.82 0.86 19.70
C TRP A 354 11.00 1.47 20.42
N ARG A 355 12.02 0.64 20.63
CA ARG A 355 13.39 1.09 20.82
C ARG A 355 14.19 0.68 19.60
N VAL A 356 14.80 1.67 18.92
CA VAL A 356 15.54 1.44 17.68
C VAL A 356 17.01 1.86 17.91
N ARG A 357 17.94 0.92 17.66
CA ARG A 357 19.37 1.19 17.63
C ARG A 357 19.83 1.37 16.18
N VAL A 358 20.58 2.42 15.91
CA VAL A 358 21.22 2.72 14.63
C VAL A 358 22.68 3.09 14.89
N GLY A 359 23.59 2.17 14.55
CA GLY A 359 25.00 2.29 14.92
C GLY A 359 25.18 2.29 16.44
N ASP A 360 25.77 3.35 16.94
CA ASP A 360 26.00 3.62 18.37
C ASP A 360 24.85 4.39 19.06
N ARG A 361 23.84 4.82 18.31
CA ARG A 361 22.72 5.62 18.80
C ARG A 361 21.51 4.75 19.06
N THR A 362 20.82 5.01 20.17
CA THR A 362 19.57 4.32 20.54
C THR A 362 18.49 5.36 20.78
N TYR A 363 17.31 5.07 20.23
CA TYR A 363 16.17 5.96 20.29
C TYR A 363 14.93 5.21 20.78
N ASP A 364 14.12 5.88 21.60
CA ASP A 364 12.76 5.46 21.93
C ASP A 364 11.78 6.17 20.99
N VAL A 365 10.90 5.39 20.34
CA VAL A 365 9.90 5.85 19.37
C VAL A 365 8.53 5.73 20.01
N GLU A 366 7.83 6.86 20.17
CA GLU A 366 6.51 6.93 20.83
C GLU A 366 5.47 7.49 19.86
N PRO A 367 4.32 6.80 19.70
CA PRO A 367 3.26 7.28 18.82
C PRO A 367 2.49 8.43 19.45
N LEU A 368 1.99 9.35 18.63
CA LEU A 368 1.06 10.42 19.06
C LEU A 368 -0.25 9.82 19.58
N MET A 369 -0.71 8.75 18.96
CA MET A 369 -1.92 8.03 19.31
C MET A 369 -1.79 6.55 18.93
N HIS A 370 -2.52 5.66 19.61
CA HIS A 370 -2.41 4.23 19.36
C HIS A 370 -3.25 3.75 18.16
N ASP A 371 -4.44 4.35 17.97
CA ASP A 371 -5.35 3.99 16.88
C ASP A 371 -5.00 4.74 15.60
N ALA A 372 -3.99 4.23 14.90
CA ALA A 372 -3.57 4.72 13.59
C ALA A 372 -3.60 3.60 12.52
N GLU A 373 -4.56 2.69 12.66
CA GLU A 373 -4.78 1.61 11.69
C GLU A 373 -5.57 2.10 10.48
N LEU A 374 -5.04 1.82 9.28
CA LEU A 374 -5.70 2.01 7.99
C LEU A 374 -6.23 0.67 7.47
N ASP A 375 -7.52 0.64 7.13
CA ASP A 375 -8.12 -0.49 6.41
C ASP A 375 -8.23 -0.12 4.92
N SER A 376 -7.23 -0.50 4.14
CA SER A 376 -7.11 -0.20 2.71
C SER A 376 -7.40 -1.42 1.84
N ARG A 377 -8.27 -2.33 2.32
CA ARG A 377 -8.63 -3.54 1.58
C ARG A 377 -9.39 -3.27 0.29
N ALA A 378 -10.05 -2.12 0.17
CA ALA A 378 -10.80 -1.76 -1.03
C ALA A 378 -9.87 -1.32 -2.20
N SER A 379 -8.66 -0.82 -1.91
CA SER A 379 -7.69 -0.40 -2.92
C SER A 379 -6.53 -1.38 -3.06
N THR A 380 -5.77 -1.60 -1.98
CA THR A 380 -4.52 -2.40 -1.99
C THR A 380 -4.68 -3.79 -1.39
N GLY A 381 -5.88 -4.16 -0.90
CA GLY A 381 -6.14 -5.46 -0.29
C GLY A 381 -5.55 -5.64 1.11
N THR A 382 -4.99 -4.59 1.72
CA THR A 382 -4.22 -4.70 2.96
C THR A 382 -4.76 -3.85 4.10
N ILE A 383 -4.36 -4.20 5.32
CA ILE A 383 -4.54 -3.40 6.53
C ILE A 383 -3.16 -3.16 7.12
N TYR A 384 -2.86 -1.94 7.49
CA TYR A 384 -1.58 -1.56 8.10
C TYR A 384 -1.77 -0.47 9.14
N TRP A 385 -0.75 -0.22 9.96
CA TRP A 385 -0.74 0.84 10.95
C TRP A 385 0.27 1.89 10.53
N GLU A 386 -0.12 3.16 10.60
CA GLU A 386 0.71 4.26 10.18
C GLU A 386 0.37 5.53 10.96
N GLY A 387 1.36 6.07 11.68
CA GLY A 387 1.07 7.21 12.53
C GLY A 387 2.27 8.08 12.86
N PRO A 388 1.98 9.33 13.28
CA PRO A 388 2.98 10.26 13.73
C PRO A 388 3.63 9.81 15.03
N VAL A 389 4.98 9.92 15.08
CA VAL A 389 5.78 9.51 16.24
C VAL A 389 6.73 10.63 16.69
N THR A 390 7.07 10.61 17.97
CA THR A 390 8.18 11.36 18.54
C THR A 390 9.36 10.44 18.79
N LEU A 391 10.56 10.95 18.57
CA LEU A 391 11.81 10.26 18.85
C LEU A 391 12.46 10.89 20.09
N ARG A 392 12.93 10.05 21.00
CA ARG A 392 13.74 10.45 22.14
C ARG A 392 15.06 9.69 22.13
N SER A 393 16.13 10.38 22.49
CA SER A 393 17.41 9.72 22.76
C SER A 393 17.34 8.91 24.06
N SER A 394 18.34 8.06 24.30
CA SER A 394 18.39 7.15 25.47
C SER A 394 18.40 7.87 26.82
N ASP A 395 18.79 9.15 26.86
CA ASP A 395 18.71 10.03 28.03
C ASP A 395 17.34 10.73 28.19
N GLY A 396 16.37 10.41 27.28
CA GLY A 396 15.00 10.94 27.31
C GLY A 396 14.81 12.30 26.69
N VAL A 397 15.88 12.90 26.10
CA VAL A 397 15.79 14.18 25.39
C VAL A 397 15.02 14.00 24.08
N ALA A 398 14.18 14.98 23.72
CA ALA A 398 13.47 14.98 22.45
C ALA A 398 14.49 15.08 21.30
N ALA A 399 14.56 14.02 20.47
CA ALA A 399 15.53 13.90 19.38
C ALA A 399 14.93 14.21 18.00
N GLY A 400 13.59 14.14 17.85
CA GLY A 400 12.95 14.40 16.57
C GLY A 400 11.46 14.03 16.54
N ARG A 401 10.88 14.19 15.35
CA ARG A 401 9.50 13.78 15.02
C ARG A 401 9.45 13.21 13.61
N GLY A 402 8.50 12.33 13.37
CA GLY A 402 8.29 11.77 12.06
C GLY A 402 7.10 10.84 12.03
N TYR A 403 7.19 9.83 11.20
CA TYR A 403 6.18 8.80 11.01
C TYR A 403 6.76 7.41 11.20
N LEU A 404 5.92 6.50 11.66
CA LEU A 404 6.16 5.06 11.77
C LEU A 404 5.10 4.35 10.94
N GLU A 405 5.50 3.39 10.13
CA GLU A 405 4.64 2.52 9.34
C GLU A 405 4.90 1.06 9.68
N LEU A 406 3.85 0.28 9.89
CA LEU A 406 3.87 -1.12 10.29
C LEU A 406 2.98 -1.92 9.36
N THR A 407 3.57 -2.65 8.41
CA THR A 407 2.86 -3.45 7.41
C THR A 407 2.96 -4.95 7.69
N GLY A 408 2.09 -5.75 7.06
CA GLY A 408 2.19 -7.20 7.10
C GLY A 408 1.77 -7.85 8.44
N TYR A 409 1.21 -7.11 9.38
CA TYR A 409 0.68 -7.64 10.65
C TYR A 409 -0.70 -8.28 10.50
N ALA A 410 -1.49 -7.81 9.55
CA ALA A 410 -2.80 -8.37 9.22
C ALA A 410 -2.74 -9.54 8.22
N GLY A 411 -1.61 -9.72 7.55
CA GLY A 411 -1.37 -10.69 6.50
C GLY A 411 -0.20 -10.25 5.62
N LYS A 412 0.25 -11.11 4.70
CA LYS A 412 1.33 -10.77 3.77
C LYS A 412 0.93 -9.56 2.90
N MET A 413 1.84 -8.62 2.73
CA MET A 413 1.69 -7.57 1.73
C MET A 413 1.90 -8.16 0.34
N GLU A 414 0.90 -8.01 -0.53
CA GLU A 414 0.98 -8.32 -1.96
C GLU A 414 1.11 -6.99 -2.72
N LEU A 415 2.30 -6.78 -3.34
CA LEU A 415 2.65 -5.56 -4.07
C LEU A 415 2.74 -5.83 -5.59
#